data_829dda1d7ef2abaf01d9870eb4114173
#
_entry.id   829dda1d7ef2abaf01d9870eb4114173
#
_cell.length_a   1.000
_cell.length_b   1.000
_cell.length_c   1.000
_cell.angle_alpha   90.00
_cell.angle_beta   90.00
_cell.angle_gamma   90.00
#
_symmetry.space_group_name_H-M   'P 1'
#
loop_
_entity.id
_entity.type
_entity.pdbx_description
1 polymer ?
#
loop_
_entity_poly.entity_id
_entity_poly.type
_entity_poly.pdbx_seq_one_letter_code
_entity_poly.pdbx_strand_id
1 'polypeptide(L)'
;DITDDDIDSEIQIRLQMSVKEETITDRPAQDGDMVDIDFTGTIDGEEFSGGSAEGYAFQLGSGAMIGATDDYKGFEEQIVGHNTGDEFDIQVQFPEDYSLNPDMSGVVADFHIVLNKIYTSEVPELTDEWVKENSEESETVDEYKEEIRQFCIDQLLATEMQDVFMDQIEAKKYPEGEVEAQISDGEEYYNQYAVSVGLDLDTFIENYIG
;
A
#
# COMPACT_ATOMS: atom_id res chain seq x y z
N ASP A 1 -21.86 -3.53 20.70
CA ASP A 1 -22.11 -4.97 20.46
C ASP A 1 -21.39 -5.39 19.18
N ILE A 2 -20.68 -6.50 19.20
CA ILE A 2 -20.00 -7.08 18.02
C ILE A 2 -21.03 -7.79 17.14
N THR A 3 -21.00 -7.47 15.85
CA THR A 3 -21.88 -8.04 14.81
C THR A 3 -21.15 -9.12 13.99
N ASP A 4 -21.89 -9.89 13.21
CA ASP A 4 -21.27 -10.86 12.28
C ASP A 4 -20.46 -10.14 11.18
N ASP A 5 -20.87 -8.93 10.79
CA ASP A 5 -20.13 -8.12 9.80
C ASP A 5 -18.75 -7.67 10.37
N ASP A 6 -18.65 -7.39 11.67
CA ASP A 6 -17.37 -7.07 12.32
C ASP A 6 -16.42 -8.28 12.31
N ILE A 7 -16.97 -9.48 12.56
CA ILE A 7 -16.21 -10.72 12.52
C ILE A 7 -15.74 -11.03 11.12
N ASP A 8 -16.62 -10.96 10.13
CA ASP A 8 -16.27 -11.23 8.73
C ASP A 8 -15.24 -10.21 8.23
N SER A 9 -15.31 -8.94 8.67
CA SER A 9 -14.33 -7.90 8.34
C SER A 9 -12.94 -8.21 8.93
N GLU A 10 -12.86 -8.61 10.19
CA GLU A 10 -11.61 -9.00 10.84
C GLU A 10 -11.00 -10.26 10.18
N ILE A 11 -11.83 -11.24 9.81
CA ILE A 11 -11.40 -12.41 9.06
C ILE A 11 -10.82 -12.02 7.69
N GLN A 12 -11.46 -11.11 6.97
CA GLN A 12 -10.95 -10.63 5.69
C GLN A 12 -9.57 -9.95 5.82
N ILE A 13 -9.38 -9.16 6.88
CA ILE A 13 -8.06 -8.55 7.18
C ILE A 13 -7.01 -9.64 7.37
N ARG A 14 -7.31 -10.69 8.15
CA ARG A 14 -6.37 -11.80 8.41
C ARG A 14 -6.08 -12.63 7.17
N LEU A 15 -7.08 -12.87 6.32
CA LEU A 15 -6.88 -13.52 5.02
C LEU A 15 -5.98 -12.68 4.11
N GLN A 16 -6.18 -11.36 4.05
CA GLN A 16 -5.32 -10.45 3.30
C GLN A 16 -3.87 -10.43 3.83
N MET A 17 -3.68 -10.56 5.14
CA MET A 17 -2.34 -10.64 5.74
C MET A 17 -1.65 -11.98 5.49
N SER A 18 -2.40 -13.02 5.12
CA SER A 18 -1.91 -14.38 4.82
C SER A 18 -1.85 -14.68 3.31
N VAL A 19 -1.83 -13.65 2.48
CA VAL A 19 -1.65 -13.78 1.02
C VAL A 19 -0.43 -14.62 0.71
N LYS A 20 -0.61 -15.62 -0.14
CA LYS A 20 0.48 -16.46 -0.64
C LYS A 20 0.90 -15.97 -2.03
N GLU A 21 2.19 -15.70 -2.17
CA GLU A 21 2.79 -15.39 -3.46
C GLU A 21 3.33 -16.69 -4.10
N GLU A 22 2.90 -16.98 -5.30
CA GLU A 22 3.50 -18.03 -6.12
C GLU A 22 4.29 -17.40 -7.27
N THR A 23 5.60 -17.60 -7.27
CA THR A 23 6.48 -17.12 -8.35
C THR A 23 6.25 -17.94 -9.61
N ILE A 24 6.04 -17.25 -10.73
CA ILE A 24 5.84 -17.85 -12.06
C ILE A 24 7.18 -17.83 -12.81
N THR A 25 7.66 -19.01 -13.22
CA THR A 25 8.93 -19.17 -13.94
C THR A 25 8.80 -19.95 -15.23
N ASP A 26 7.64 -20.51 -15.50
CA ASP A 26 7.38 -21.45 -16.59
C ASP A 26 6.62 -20.86 -17.78
N ARG A 27 6.19 -19.61 -17.66
CA ARG A 27 5.50 -18.85 -18.70
C ARG A 27 5.79 -17.37 -18.63
N PRO A 28 5.56 -16.63 -19.73
CA PRO A 28 5.64 -15.16 -19.73
C PRO A 28 4.51 -14.53 -18.91
N ALA A 29 4.68 -13.25 -18.59
CA ALA A 29 3.71 -12.40 -17.91
C ALA A 29 2.39 -12.31 -18.70
N GLN A 30 1.28 -12.36 -17.99
CA GLN A 30 -0.08 -12.26 -18.50
C GLN A 30 -0.86 -11.19 -17.75
N ASP A 31 -1.93 -10.73 -18.36
CA ASP A 31 -2.88 -9.83 -17.69
C ASP A 31 -3.43 -10.48 -16.42
N GLY A 32 -3.45 -9.72 -15.32
CA GLY A 32 -3.80 -10.20 -13.98
C GLY A 32 -2.62 -10.69 -13.12
N ASP A 33 -1.44 -10.94 -13.69
CA ASP A 33 -0.25 -11.29 -12.91
C ASP A 33 0.27 -10.09 -12.12
N MET A 34 0.84 -10.35 -10.96
CA MET A 34 1.68 -9.39 -10.26
C MET A 34 3.08 -9.41 -10.86
N VAL A 35 3.65 -8.25 -11.06
CA VAL A 35 5.04 -8.09 -11.54
C VAL A 35 5.83 -7.21 -10.59
N ASP A 36 7.11 -7.47 -10.50
CA ASP A 36 8.12 -6.61 -9.88
C ASP A 36 9.08 -6.17 -10.97
N ILE A 37 9.23 -4.87 -11.14
CA ILE A 37 10.07 -4.29 -12.20
C ILE A 37 10.99 -3.20 -11.66
N ASP A 38 12.14 -3.04 -12.32
CA ASP A 38 12.88 -1.80 -12.30
C ASP A 38 12.59 -1.07 -13.60
N PHE A 39 12.45 0.24 -13.53
CA PHE A 39 12.28 1.04 -14.75
C PHE A 39 12.98 2.38 -14.66
N THR A 40 13.43 2.87 -15.81
CA THR A 40 14.02 4.20 -15.98
C THR A 40 13.40 4.86 -17.20
N GLY A 41 12.69 5.96 -16.96
CA GLY A 41 12.01 6.75 -17.97
C GLY A 41 12.82 7.95 -18.43
N THR A 42 12.83 8.21 -19.73
CA THR A 42 13.48 9.35 -20.35
C THR A 42 12.54 10.07 -21.31
N ILE A 43 12.72 11.38 -21.45
CA ILE A 43 12.09 12.23 -22.45
C ILE A 43 13.22 12.91 -23.23
N ASP A 44 13.27 12.72 -24.54
CA ASP A 44 14.36 13.21 -25.40
C ASP A 44 15.76 12.76 -24.94
N GLY A 45 15.84 11.60 -24.25
CA GLY A 45 17.07 11.01 -23.73
C GLY A 45 17.52 11.56 -22.36
N GLU A 46 16.74 12.42 -21.71
CA GLU A 46 17.01 12.93 -20.35
C GLU A 46 16.01 12.30 -19.36
N GLU A 47 16.52 11.84 -18.21
CA GLU A 47 15.66 11.32 -17.13
C GLU A 47 14.80 12.43 -16.54
N PHE A 48 13.58 12.10 -16.13
CA PHE A 48 12.65 13.04 -15.51
C PHE A 48 12.23 12.60 -14.11
N SER A 49 11.85 13.55 -13.28
CA SER A 49 11.43 13.30 -11.89
C SER A 49 10.18 12.40 -11.85
N GLY A 50 10.26 11.30 -11.07
CA GLY A 50 9.20 10.31 -10.97
C GLY A 50 9.16 9.30 -12.13
N GLY A 51 10.11 9.36 -13.08
CA GLY A 51 10.22 8.44 -14.20
C GLY A 51 10.96 7.14 -13.89
N SER A 52 11.56 6.97 -12.70
CA SER A 52 12.40 5.82 -12.38
C SER A 52 12.03 5.22 -11.03
N ALA A 53 12.05 3.89 -10.92
CA ALA A 53 11.92 3.16 -9.67
C ALA A 53 12.62 1.80 -9.77
N GLU A 54 13.01 1.24 -8.62
CA GLU A 54 13.53 -0.11 -8.47
C GLU A 54 12.57 -0.92 -7.56
N GLY A 55 12.34 -2.20 -7.91
CA GLY A 55 11.48 -3.10 -7.14
C GLY A 55 10.02 -2.65 -7.08
N TYR A 56 9.52 -2.04 -8.16
CA TYR A 56 8.14 -1.55 -8.19
C TYR A 56 7.17 -2.69 -8.53
N ALA A 57 6.33 -3.04 -7.56
CA ALA A 57 5.37 -4.13 -7.68
C ALA A 57 3.97 -3.61 -7.98
N PHE A 58 3.29 -4.21 -8.99
CA PHE A 58 1.90 -3.91 -9.34
C PHE A 58 1.27 -5.06 -10.12
N GLN A 59 -0.07 -5.03 -10.26
CA GLN A 59 -0.81 -6.02 -11.04
C GLN A 59 -0.98 -5.53 -12.48
N LEU A 60 -0.64 -6.36 -13.45
CA LEU A 60 -0.88 -6.09 -14.86
C LEU A 60 -2.40 -6.04 -15.15
N GLY A 61 -2.83 -5.01 -15.86
CA GLY A 61 -4.25 -4.76 -16.15
C GLY A 61 -4.98 -3.95 -15.06
N SER A 62 -4.29 -3.55 -13.99
CA SER A 62 -4.89 -2.72 -12.92
C SER A 62 -5.10 -1.26 -13.32
N GLY A 63 -4.41 -0.79 -14.35
CA GLY A 63 -4.40 0.62 -14.75
C GLY A 63 -3.59 1.52 -13.81
N ALA A 64 -2.66 0.93 -13.04
CA ALA A 64 -1.77 1.66 -12.14
C ALA A 64 -0.74 2.54 -12.88
N MET A 65 -0.39 2.15 -14.11
CA MET A 65 0.60 2.81 -14.93
C MET A 65 -0.04 3.61 -16.06
N ILE A 66 0.78 4.23 -16.91
CA ILE A 66 0.32 5.03 -18.06
C ILE A 66 -0.48 4.13 -19.03
N GLY A 67 -1.73 4.47 -19.23
CA GLY A 67 -2.64 3.75 -20.13
C GLY A 67 -2.32 3.93 -21.62
N ALA A 68 -2.98 3.15 -22.47
CA ALA A 68 -2.89 3.29 -23.91
C ALA A 68 -3.52 4.61 -24.41
N THR A 69 -2.97 5.16 -25.48
CA THR A 69 -3.56 6.23 -26.28
C THR A 69 -3.93 5.72 -27.67
N ASP A 70 -4.44 6.59 -28.54
CA ASP A 70 -4.76 6.20 -29.91
C ASP A 70 -3.54 5.73 -30.71
N ASP A 71 -2.35 6.26 -30.41
CA ASP A 71 -1.11 6.02 -31.13
C ASP A 71 -0.11 5.11 -30.40
N TYR A 72 -0.25 4.96 -29.07
CA TYR A 72 0.70 4.24 -28.23
C TYR A 72 0.00 3.21 -27.33
N LYS A 73 0.63 2.03 -27.17
CA LYS A 73 0.20 1.04 -26.20
C LYS A 73 0.44 1.53 -24.79
N GLY A 74 -0.38 1.06 -23.85
CA GLY A 74 -0.19 1.30 -22.43
C GLY A 74 1.08 0.65 -21.89
N PHE A 75 1.59 1.17 -20.79
CA PHE A 75 2.78 0.67 -20.12
C PHE A 75 2.65 -0.82 -19.77
N GLU A 76 1.54 -1.19 -19.10
CA GLU A 76 1.27 -2.54 -18.63
C GLU A 76 1.11 -3.53 -19.81
N GLU A 77 0.44 -3.12 -20.87
CA GLU A 77 0.22 -3.95 -22.06
C GLU A 77 1.52 -4.37 -22.75
N GLN A 78 2.58 -3.57 -22.61
CA GLN A 78 3.86 -3.84 -23.24
C GLN A 78 4.73 -4.78 -22.42
N ILE A 79 4.43 -4.99 -21.13
CA ILE A 79 5.10 -5.98 -20.27
C ILE A 79 4.53 -7.39 -20.51
N VAL A 80 3.26 -7.50 -20.89
CA VAL A 80 2.62 -8.78 -21.18
C VAL A 80 3.38 -9.50 -22.29
N GLY A 81 3.73 -10.77 -22.04
CA GLY A 81 4.50 -11.62 -22.96
C GLY A 81 6.00 -11.68 -22.72
N HIS A 82 6.53 -10.88 -21.80
CA HIS A 82 7.92 -10.94 -21.37
C HIS A 82 8.11 -11.95 -20.22
N ASN A 83 9.31 -12.47 -20.06
CA ASN A 83 9.68 -13.42 -19.02
C ASN A 83 10.44 -12.74 -17.88
N THR A 84 10.44 -13.36 -16.72
CA THR A 84 11.32 -12.96 -15.61
C THR A 84 12.79 -12.90 -16.08
N GLY A 85 13.45 -11.77 -15.81
CA GLY A 85 14.82 -11.48 -16.20
C GLY A 85 14.97 -10.83 -17.59
N ASP A 86 13.88 -10.58 -18.31
CA ASP A 86 13.93 -9.83 -19.56
C ASP A 86 14.20 -8.35 -19.29
N GLU A 87 15.07 -7.77 -20.14
CA GLU A 87 15.33 -6.32 -20.22
C GLU A 87 14.86 -5.83 -21.58
N PHE A 88 14.05 -4.78 -21.61
CA PHE A 88 13.46 -4.26 -22.85
C PHE A 88 13.08 -2.80 -22.72
N ASP A 89 12.94 -2.14 -23.87
CA ASP A 89 12.51 -0.75 -23.97
C ASP A 89 11.07 -0.69 -24.45
N ILE A 90 10.29 0.22 -23.86
CA ILE A 90 8.94 0.53 -24.28
C ILE A 90 8.80 2.03 -24.52
N GLN A 91 7.79 2.41 -25.28
CA GLN A 91 7.42 3.80 -25.50
C GLN A 91 5.97 4.00 -25.13
N VAL A 92 5.68 5.03 -24.34
CA VAL A 92 4.33 5.40 -23.93
C VAL A 92 4.09 6.89 -24.14
N GLN A 93 2.84 7.27 -24.31
CA GLN A 93 2.43 8.67 -24.36
C GLN A 93 1.58 9.00 -23.14
N PHE A 94 1.95 10.06 -22.42
CA PHE A 94 1.13 10.58 -21.35
C PHE A 94 -0.22 11.08 -21.88
N PRO A 95 -1.34 10.89 -21.14
CA PRO A 95 -2.64 11.40 -21.55
C PRO A 95 -2.63 12.90 -21.79
N GLU A 96 -3.48 13.39 -22.72
CA GLU A 96 -3.62 14.84 -23.02
C GLU A 96 -4.12 15.65 -21.79
N ASP A 97 -4.79 14.99 -20.85
CA ASP A 97 -5.34 15.57 -19.61
C ASP A 97 -4.60 15.09 -18.37
N TYR A 98 -3.27 14.89 -18.46
CA TYR A 98 -2.47 14.36 -17.35
C TYR A 98 -2.40 15.36 -16.18
N SER A 99 -3.33 15.19 -15.22
CA SER A 99 -3.55 16.12 -14.11
C SER A 99 -2.46 16.14 -13.05
N LEU A 100 -1.68 15.05 -12.92
CA LEU A 100 -0.58 14.96 -11.94
C LEU A 100 0.60 15.86 -12.32
N ASN A 101 0.85 16.02 -13.60
CA ASN A 101 1.85 16.95 -14.13
C ASN A 101 1.41 17.44 -15.51
N PRO A 102 0.74 18.61 -15.61
CA PRO A 102 0.22 19.13 -16.87
C PRO A 102 1.29 19.40 -17.93
N ASP A 103 2.56 19.64 -17.54
CA ASP A 103 3.66 19.86 -18.47
C ASP A 103 4.04 18.57 -19.25
N MET A 104 3.59 17.42 -18.77
CA MET A 104 3.79 16.11 -19.39
C MET A 104 2.62 15.67 -20.26
N SER A 105 1.52 16.44 -20.32
CA SER A 105 0.35 16.10 -21.15
C SER A 105 0.73 15.91 -22.61
N GLY A 106 0.36 14.76 -23.19
CA GLY A 106 0.66 14.38 -24.56
C GLY A 106 2.13 14.08 -24.88
N VAL A 107 3.03 14.18 -23.89
CA VAL A 107 4.47 13.93 -24.06
C VAL A 107 4.71 12.42 -24.22
N VAL A 108 5.61 12.06 -25.12
CA VAL A 108 6.08 10.68 -25.31
C VAL A 108 7.32 10.46 -24.48
N ALA A 109 7.36 9.35 -23.75
CA ALA A 109 8.50 8.93 -22.94
C ALA A 109 8.95 7.52 -23.33
N ASP A 110 10.25 7.32 -23.30
CA ASP A 110 10.89 6.01 -23.46
C ASP A 110 11.21 5.45 -22.06
N PHE A 111 10.88 4.18 -21.83
CA PHE A 111 11.18 3.49 -20.57
C PHE A 111 12.02 2.25 -20.84
N HIS A 112 13.13 2.16 -20.13
CA HIS A 112 13.89 0.93 -20.00
C HIS A 112 13.36 0.13 -18.83
N ILE A 113 13.02 -1.14 -19.04
CA ILE A 113 12.37 -2.00 -18.03
C ILE A 113 13.21 -3.25 -17.82
N VAL A 114 13.37 -3.63 -16.56
CA VAL A 114 13.87 -4.93 -16.13
C VAL A 114 12.75 -5.65 -15.40
N LEU A 115 12.31 -6.81 -15.90
CA LEU A 115 11.25 -7.61 -15.29
C LEU A 115 11.86 -8.57 -14.25
N ASN A 116 11.87 -8.18 -12.98
CA ASN A 116 12.53 -8.91 -11.89
C ASN A 116 11.79 -10.17 -11.49
N LYS A 117 10.44 -10.11 -11.42
CA LYS A 117 9.61 -11.21 -10.92
C LYS A 117 8.21 -11.15 -11.54
N ILE A 118 7.67 -12.32 -11.83
CA ILE A 118 6.26 -12.55 -12.15
C ILE A 118 5.70 -13.46 -11.06
N TYR A 119 4.55 -13.14 -10.49
CA TYR A 119 3.96 -13.94 -9.43
C TYR A 119 2.43 -13.75 -9.37
N THR A 120 1.73 -14.73 -8.80
CA THR A 120 0.36 -14.56 -8.37
C THR A 120 0.32 -14.18 -6.90
N SER A 121 -0.64 -13.35 -6.55
CA SER A 121 -0.89 -12.91 -5.18
C SER A 121 -2.38 -13.15 -4.91
N GLU A 122 -2.69 -14.31 -4.34
CA GLU A 122 -4.07 -14.70 -4.08
C GLU A 122 -4.38 -14.62 -2.59
N VAL A 123 -5.47 -13.94 -2.26
CA VAL A 123 -6.06 -13.99 -0.92
C VAL A 123 -6.63 -15.39 -0.75
N PRO A 124 -6.19 -16.16 0.26
CA PRO A 124 -6.70 -17.52 0.45
C PRO A 124 -8.19 -17.49 0.83
N GLU A 125 -8.88 -18.56 0.47
CA GLU A 125 -10.26 -18.77 0.94
C GLU A 125 -10.25 -19.25 2.41
N LEU A 126 -11.26 -18.81 3.17
CA LEU A 126 -11.47 -19.29 4.53
C LEU A 126 -11.99 -20.73 4.49
N THR A 127 -11.12 -21.68 4.76
CA THR A 127 -11.43 -23.12 4.81
C THR A 127 -10.93 -23.73 6.13
N ASP A 128 -11.42 -24.92 6.50
CA ASP A 128 -10.91 -25.60 7.69
C ASP A 128 -9.41 -25.93 7.58
N GLU A 129 -8.90 -26.17 6.36
CA GLU A 129 -7.48 -26.37 6.13
C GLU A 129 -6.69 -25.09 6.43
N TRP A 130 -7.18 -23.94 5.95
CA TRP A 130 -6.55 -22.65 6.23
C TRP A 130 -6.56 -22.35 7.73
N VAL A 131 -7.68 -22.61 8.42
CA VAL A 131 -7.83 -22.41 9.88
C VAL A 131 -6.78 -23.24 10.63
N LYS A 132 -6.61 -24.52 10.32
CA LYS A 132 -5.61 -25.40 10.95
C LYS A 132 -4.16 -24.94 10.74
N GLU A 133 -3.89 -24.27 9.62
CA GLU A 133 -2.55 -23.73 9.34
C GLU A 133 -2.29 -22.40 10.04
N ASN A 134 -3.34 -21.63 10.37
CA ASN A 134 -3.21 -20.22 10.80
C ASN A 134 -3.77 -19.92 12.20
N SER A 135 -4.48 -20.87 12.84
CA SER A 135 -4.92 -20.79 14.24
C SER A 135 -4.30 -21.89 15.07
N GLU A 136 -3.95 -21.56 16.32
CA GLU A 136 -3.50 -22.53 17.34
C GLU A 136 -4.67 -23.09 18.16
N GLU A 137 -5.84 -22.44 18.12
CA GLU A 137 -6.98 -22.72 18.99
C GLU A 137 -8.15 -23.36 18.26
N SER A 138 -8.27 -23.11 16.93
CA SER A 138 -9.41 -23.54 16.10
C SER A 138 -8.99 -24.54 15.03
N GLU A 139 -9.84 -25.52 14.76
CA GLU A 139 -9.65 -26.51 13.68
C GLU A 139 -10.68 -26.38 12.55
N THR A 140 -11.75 -25.63 12.76
CA THR A 140 -12.84 -25.43 11.79
C THR A 140 -13.17 -23.96 11.63
N VAL A 141 -13.80 -23.62 10.50
CA VAL A 141 -14.26 -22.24 10.22
C VAL A 141 -15.24 -21.75 11.29
N ASP A 142 -16.11 -22.60 11.81
CA ASP A 142 -17.10 -22.22 12.82
C ASP A 142 -16.41 -21.91 14.17
N GLU A 143 -15.43 -22.71 14.57
CA GLU A 143 -14.61 -22.44 15.77
C GLU A 143 -13.80 -21.16 15.61
N TYR A 144 -13.24 -20.95 14.43
CA TYR A 144 -12.46 -19.76 14.14
C TYR A 144 -13.30 -18.48 14.18
N LYS A 145 -14.52 -18.52 13.69
CA LYS A 145 -15.47 -17.38 13.80
C LYS A 145 -15.76 -17.03 15.25
N GLU A 146 -15.84 -18.03 16.13
CA GLU A 146 -16.05 -17.78 17.57
C GLU A 146 -14.79 -17.25 18.26
N GLU A 147 -13.60 -17.73 17.87
CA GLU A 147 -12.30 -17.18 18.28
C GLU A 147 -12.19 -15.69 17.90
N ILE A 148 -12.51 -15.36 16.66
CA ILE A 148 -12.49 -13.95 16.17
C ILE A 148 -13.55 -13.10 16.89
N ARG A 149 -14.74 -13.65 17.17
CA ARG A 149 -15.76 -12.96 17.97
C ARG A 149 -15.22 -12.59 19.34
N GLN A 150 -14.56 -13.53 20.02
CA GLN A 150 -13.96 -13.28 21.33
C GLN A 150 -12.84 -12.24 21.24
N PHE A 151 -11.99 -12.32 20.23
CA PHE A 151 -10.96 -11.31 19.97
C PHE A 151 -11.55 -9.90 19.79
N CYS A 152 -12.61 -9.74 18.98
CA CYS A 152 -13.27 -8.45 18.78
C CYS A 152 -13.90 -7.93 20.09
N ILE A 153 -14.49 -8.80 20.91
CA ILE A 153 -15.03 -8.43 22.24
C ILE A 153 -13.91 -7.93 23.14
N ASP A 154 -12.79 -8.62 23.19
CA ASP A 154 -11.66 -8.27 24.07
C ASP A 154 -11.04 -6.94 23.63
N GLN A 155 -10.94 -6.66 22.32
CA GLN A 155 -10.50 -5.38 21.78
C GLN A 155 -11.45 -4.24 22.14
N LEU A 156 -12.76 -4.46 21.99
CA LEU A 156 -13.77 -3.45 22.36
C LEU A 156 -13.71 -3.14 23.85
N LEU A 157 -13.63 -4.18 24.72
CA LEU A 157 -13.51 -4.01 26.15
C LEU A 157 -12.23 -3.27 26.54
N ALA A 158 -11.11 -3.59 25.91
CA ALA A 158 -9.84 -2.89 26.16
C ALA A 158 -9.94 -1.40 25.83
N THR A 159 -10.59 -1.05 24.70
CA THR A 159 -10.83 0.35 24.30
C THR A 159 -11.76 1.06 25.27
N GLU A 160 -12.91 0.46 25.62
CA GLU A 160 -13.84 1.04 26.59
C GLU A 160 -13.21 1.21 27.98
N MET A 161 -12.41 0.23 28.43
CA MET A 161 -11.67 0.35 29.69
C MET A 161 -10.64 1.47 29.67
N GLN A 162 -9.94 1.65 28.55
CA GLN A 162 -8.99 2.75 28.37
C GLN A 162 -9.69 4.11 28.43
N ASP A 163 -10.84 4.26 27.76
CA ASP A 163 -11.62 5.50 27.76
C ASP A 163 -12.12 5.83 29.17
N VAL A 164 -12.72 4.85 29.88
CA VAL A 164 -13.15 5.02 31.27
C VAL A 164 -11.97 5.35 32.19
N PHE A 165 -10.82 4.73 31.98
CA PHE A 165 -9.62 5.01 32.76
C PHE A 165 -9.10 6.42 32.52
N MET A 166 -9.05 6.85 31.25
CA MET A 166 -8.61 8.20 30.88
C MET A 166 -9.55 9.28 31.43
N ASP A 167 -10.86 9.06 31.40
CA ASP A 167 -11.86 9.98 31.95
C ASP A 167 -11.75 10.14 33.49
N GLN A 168 -11.21 9.14 34.18
CA GLN A 168 -11.03 9.16 35.64
C GLN A 168 -9.66 9.67 36.09
N ILE A 169 -8.69 9.82 35.16
CA ILE A 169 -7.36 10.34 35.48
C ILE A 169 -7.42 11.88 35.54
N GLU A 170 -7.23 12.43 36.74
CA GLU A 170 -6.83 13.81 36.91
C GLU A 170 -5.31 13.90 37.04
N ALA A 171 -4.64 14.49 36.06
CA ALA A 171 -3.21 14.80 36.16
C ALA A 171 -3.01 15.87 37.25
N LYS A 172 -2.60 15.42 38.43
CA LYS A 172 -2.38 16.33 39.57
C LYS A 172 -1.08 17.11 39.48
N LYS A 173 -0.08 16.60 38.79
CA LYS A 173 1.22 17.23 38.60
C LYS A 173 1.99 16.54 37.48
N TYR A 174 2.57 17.33 36.60
CA TYR A 174 3.60 16.87 35.69
C TYR A 174 4.98 17.14 36.28
N PRO A 175 6.02 16.30 36.05
CA PRO A 175 7.37 16.63 36.38
C PRO A 175 7.80 17.96 35.74
N GLU A 176 8.63 18.72 36.43
CA GLU A 176 9.09 20.03 35.95
C GLU A 176 9.94 19.85 34.68
N GLY A 177 9.56 20.53 33.60
CA GLY A 177 10.24 20.48 32.30
C GLY A 177 9.78 19.33 31.37
N GLU A 178 8.95 18.41 31.83
CA GLU A 178 8.53 17.26 30.99
C GLU A 178 7.48 17.67 29.94
N VAL A 179 6.60 18.61 30.29
CA VAL A 179 5.59 19.17 29.37
C VAL A 179 6.30 19.98 28.26
N GLU A 180 7.25 20.83 28.64
CA GLU A 180 8.04 21.61 27.69
C GLU A 180 8.88 20.71 26.78
N ALA A 181 9.44 19.62 27.31
CA ALA A 181 10.18 18.65 26.51
C ALA A 181 9.24 17.95 25.49
N GLN A 182 8.08 17.49 25.91
CA GLN A 182 7.10 16.86 25.01
C GLN A 182 6.58 17.80 23.92
N ILE A 183 6.35 19.09 24.25
CA ILE A 183 5.99 20.11 23.27
C ILE A 183 7.14 20.30 22.27
N SER A 184 8.37 20.44 22.74
CA SER A 184 9.54 20.62 21.88
C SER A 184 9.78 19.43 20.95
N ASP A 185 9.66 18.20 21.46
CA ASP A 185 9.80 16.97 20.68
C ASP A 185 8.69 16.88 19.62
N GLY A 186 7.45 17.26 19.98
CA GLY A 186 6.32 17.33 19.06
C GLY A 186 6.52 18.38 17.96
N GLU A 187 6.99 19.58 18.31
CA GLU A 187 7.31 20.65 17.35
C GLU A 187 8.42 20.21 16.38
N GLU A 188 9.46 19.55 16.88
CA GLU A 188 10.54 19.05 16.03
C GLU A 188 10.04 17.97 15.07
N TYR A 189 9.23 17.03 15.54
CA TYR A 189 8.62 15.98 14.72
C TYR A 189 7.76 16.56 13.58
N TYR A 190 6.84 17.47 13.92
CA TYR A 190 5.98 18.08 12.90
C TYR A 190 6.74 19.02 11.96
N ASN A 191 7.79 19.69 12.44
CA ASN A 191 8.64 20.51 11.59
C ASN A 191 9.40 19.66 10.54
N GLN A 192 9.95 18.50 10.95
CA GLN A 192 10.59 17.56 10.00
C GLN A 192 9.60 17.08 8.94
N TYR A 193 8.37 16.78 9.35
CA TYR A 193 7.33 16.35 8.42
C TYR A 193 6.90 17.48 7.47
N ALA A 194 6.68 18.69 7.97
CA ALA A 194 6.35 19.87 7.17
C ALA A 194 7.43 20.14 6.10
N VAL A 195 8.70 20.11 6.49
CA VAL A 195 9.83 20.27 5.55
C VAL A 195 9.83 19.18 4.48
N SER A 196 9.49 17.93 4.81
CA SER A 196 9.45 16.83 3.86
C SER A 196 8.38 17.02 2.77
N VAL A 197 7.32 17.77 3.06
CA VAL A 197 6.25 18.13 2.09
C VAL A 197 6.40 19.55 1.53
N GLY A 198 7.52 20.22 1.80
CA GLY A 198 7.86 21.53 1.25
C GLY A 198 7.14 22.72 1.91
N LEU A 199 6.64 22.55 3.14
CA LEU A 199 5.94 23.57 3.91
C LEU A 199 6.76 24.02 5.14
N ASP A 200 6.47 25.21 5.66
CA ASP A 200 6.85 25.58 7.03
C ASP A 200 5.87 25.01 8.05
N LEU A 201 6.28 24.92 9.30
CA LEU A 201 5.51 24.31 10.38
C LEU A 201 4.13 24.98 10.58
N ASP A 202 4.07 26.32 10.55
CA ASP A 202 2.82 27.05 10.79
C ASP A 202 1.79 26.74 9.68
N THR A 203 2.23 26.79 8.43
CA THR A 203 1.40 26.44 7.27
C THR A 203 0.97 24.97 7.30
N PHE A 204 1.85 24.07 7.76
CA PHE A 204 1.51 22.66 7.90
C PHE A 204 0.43 22.45 8.99
N ILE A 205 0.60 23.06 10.15
CA ILE A 205 -0.39 22.95 11.24
C ILE A 205 -1.76 23.47 10.79
N GLU A 206 -1.81 24.66 10.15
CA GLU A 206 -3.08 25.24 9.67
C GLU A 206 -3.80 24.36 8.64
N ASN A 207 -3.06 23.68 7.77
CA ASN A 207 -3.66 22.92 6.67
C ASN A 207 -4.04 21.47 7.04
N TYR A 208 -3.33 20.84 8.00
CA TYR A 208 -3.44 19.40 8.26
C TYR A 208 -3.80 19.00 9.69
N ILE A 209 -3.62 19.92 10.66
CA ILE A 209 -3.92 19.62 12.07
C ILE A 209 -5.14 20.43 12.57
N GLY A 210 -5.37 21.63 12.05
CA GLY A 210 -6.55 22.46 12.29
C GLY A 210 -6.40 23.35 13.50
#